data_a4d60b8f232dc3ea68779402cd767b8f
#
_entry.id   a4d60b8f232dc3ea68779402cd767b8f
#
_cell.length_a   1.000
_cell.length_b   1.000
_cell.length_c   1.000
_cell.angle_alpha   90.00
_cell.angle_beta   90.00
_cell.angle_gamma   90.00
#
_symmetry.space_group_name_H-M   'P 1'
#
loop_
_entity.id
_entity.type
_entity.pdbx_description
1 polymer ?
#
loop_
_entity_poly.entity_id
_entity_poly.type
_entity_poly.pdbx_seq_one_letter_code
_entity_poly.pdbx_strand_id
1 'polypeptide(L)'
;MLLVATPVAAHPHVWATVRSEIVFGPDHRITGIRHAWTFDEFYTAMAVQGLDTNGDGVFSKEELQPLAKVNVDSLKDFDYFTYVHLGDDDEHNLPLKPPEDYWLDYDKNLLTLHFTLPLETPLDPTQKEVQVDVYDPSFFVAFGFAKDNPIKLAGTPGNGCEAKIKLPDPESAEDVKALSEAFFSQLGPNSNFGSQFAQTAIIKCATH
;
A
#
# COMPACT_ATOMS: atom_id res chain seq x y z
N MET A 1 29.75 -31.36 -17.03
CA MET A 1 29.65 -30.10 -16.29
C MET A 1 28.16 -29.95 -15.97
N LEU A 2 27.73 -30.30 -14.75
CA LEU A 2 26.34 -30.15 -14.33
C LEU A 2 26.12 -28.65 -14.03
N LEU A 3 25.23 -28.01 -14.79
CA LEU A 3 24.65 -26.70 -14.44
C LEU A 3 23.76 -26.90 -13.23
N VAL A 4 24.20 -26.49 -12.08
CA VAL A 4 23.36 -26.37 -10.90
C VAL A 4 22.53 -25.10 -11.11
N ALA A 5 21.26 -25.26 -11.48
CA ALA A 5 20.30 -24.16 -11.49
C ALA A 5 20.09 -23.75 -10.01
N THR A 6 20.56 -22.58 -9.63
CA THR A 6 20.18 -21.97 -8.36
C THR A 6 18.69 -21.64 -8.42
N PRO A 7 17.89 -22.02 -7.40
CA PRO A 7 16.51 -21.57 -7.33
C PRO A 7 16.51 -20.04 -7.27
N VAL A 8 15.89 -19.40 -8.24
CA VAL A 8 15.60 -17.96 -8.18
C VAL A 8 14.42 -17.82 -7.25
N ALA A 9 14.59 -17.13 -6.14
CA ALA A 9 13.48 -16.76 -5.28
C ALA A 9 12.57 -15.83 -6.10
N ALA A 10 11.33 -16.26 -6.36
CA ALA A 10 10.40 -15.55 -7.25
C ALA A 10 9.41 -14.64 -6.50
N HIS A 11 9.45 -14.58 -5.19
CA HIS A 11 8.64 -13.68 -4.38
C HIS A 11 9.50 -12.61 -3.69
N PRO A 12 9.03 -11.38 -3.66
CA PRO A 12 7.80 -10.85 -4.30
C PRO A 12 7.96 -10.66 -5.82
N HIS A 13 6.84 -10.66 -6.54
CA HIS A 13 6.81 -10.42 -7.99
C HIS A 13 6.69 -8.95 -8.37
N VAL A 14 6.16 -8.13 -7.47
CA VAL A 14 5.90 -6.70 -7.65
C VAL A 14 6.42 -5.94 -6.44
N TRP A 15 7.06 -4.81 -6.67
CA TRP A 15 7.44 -3.87 -5.61
C TRP A 15 6.66 -2.57 -5.78
N ALA A 16 6.03 -2.13 -4.69
CA ALA A 16 5.29 -0.88 -4.65
C ALA A 16 5.85 0.06 -3.57
N THR A 17 6.27 1.25 -3.98
CA THR A 17 6.66 2.32 -3.07
C THR A 17 5.43 3.11 -2.67
N VAL A 18 5.14 3.16 -1.37
CA VAL A 18 3.94 3.77 -0.80
C VAL A 18 4.22 5.19 -0.32
N ARG A 19 3.36 6.12 -0.70
CA ARG A 19 3.15 7.40 -0.01
C ARG A 19 1.70 7.49 0.37
N SER A 20 1.44 7.99 1.58
CA SER A 20 0.06 8.13 2.05
C SER A 20 -0.18 9.51 2.65
N GLU A 21 -1.36 10.04 2.40
CA GLU A 21 -1.89 11.20 3.12
C GLU A 21 -2.96 10.72 4.09
N ILE A 22 -2.80 11.03 5.37
CA ILE A 22 -3.83 10.82 6.39
C ILE A 22 -4.76 12.04 6.33
N VAL A 23 -5.99 11.83 5.91
CA VAL A 23 -6.96 12.89 5.64
C VAL A 23 -7.76 13.20 6.90
N PHE A 24 -7.69 14.44 7.35
CA PHE A 24 -8.44 14.93 8.51
C PHE A 24 -9.63 15.78 8.06
N GLY A 25 -10.78 15.55 8.69
CA GLY A 25 -11.96 16.39 8.58
C GLY A 25 -11.84 17.70 9.34
N PRO A 26 -12.86 18.58 9.22
CA PRO A 26 -12.89 19.86 9.94
C PRO A 26 -13.01 19.71 11.46
N ASP A 27 -13.42 18.56 11.94
CA ASP A 27 -13.52 18.17 13.36
C ASP A 27 -12.24 17.52 13.91
N HIS A 28 -11.12 17.61 13.17
CA HIS A 28 -9.81 17.06 13.50
C HIS A 28 -9.76 15.53 13.62
N ARG A 29 -10.78 14.84 13.11
CA ARG A 29 -10.80 13.37 13.03
C ARG A 29 -10.24 12.89 11.71
N ILE A 30 -9.61 11.73 11.73
CA ILE A 30 -9.16 11.05 10.51
C ILE A 30 -10.40 10.49 9.79
N THR A 31 -10.60 10.89 8.55
CA THR A 31 -11.75 10.52 7.72
C THR A 31 -11.41 9.55 6.60
N GLY A 32 -10.12 9.41 6.28
CA GLY A 32 -9.68 8.52 5.22
C GLY A 32 -8.17 8.54 5.02
N ILE A 33 -7.73 7.69 4.11
CA ILE A 33 -6.32 7.55 3.71
C ILE A 33 -6.25 7.70 2.21
N ARG A 34 -5.41 8.62 1.71
CA ARG A 34 -5.14 8.75 0.28
C ARG A 34 -3.77 8.15 -0.01
N HIS A 35 -3.74 7.17 -0.88
CA HIS A 35 -2.52 6.49 -1.30
C HIS A 35 -1.99 6.99 -2.64
N ALA A 36 -0.67 6.90 -2.80
CA ALA A 36 0.05 6.92 -4.06
C ALA A 36 1.03 5.75 -4.03
N TRP A 37 0.75 4.71 -4.83
CA TRP A 37 1.56 3.51 -4.96
C TRP A 37 2.33 3.53 -6.27
N THR A 38 3.63 3.74 -6.19
CA THR A 38 4.51 3.73 -7.35
C THR A 38 5.08 2.33 -7.53
N PHE A 39 4.77 1.69 -8.65
CA PHE A 39 5.21 0.34 -8.97
C PHE A 39 6.61 0.33 -9.57
N ASP A 40 7.25 -0.83 -9.48
CA ASP A 40 8.56 -1.06 -10.10
C ASP A 40 8.51 -1.00 -11.64
N GLU A 41 9.70 -0.89 -12.26
CA GLU A 41 9.83 -0.77 -13.71
C GLU A 41 9.32 -1.99 -14.46
N PHE A 42 9.50 -3.20 -13.92
CA PHE A 42 9.09 -4.42 -14.59
C PHE A 42 7.56 -4.53 -14.63
N TYR A 43 6.89 -4.35 -13.50
CA TYR A 43 5.44 -4.30 -13.44
C TYR A 43 4.90 -3.19 -14.35
N THR A 44 5.47 -2.00 -14.26
CA THR A 44 5.06 -0.85 -15.09
C THR A 44 5.12 -1.19 -16.58
N ALA A 45 6.27 -1.71 -17.05
CA ALA A 45 6.45 -2.05 -18.46
C ALA A 45 5.46 -3.09 -18.98
N MET A 46 5.04 -4.02 -18.12
CA MET A 46 4.00 -4.99 -18.46
C MET A 46 2.60 -4.37 -18.46
N ALA A 47 2.30 -3.56 -17.44
CA ALA A 47 0.96 -3.02 -17.22
C ALA A 47 0.52 -2.00 -18.28
N VAL A 48 1.47 -1.25 -18.86
CA VAL A 48 1.15 -0.20 -19.85
C VAL A 48 1.11 -0.71 -21.30
N GLN A 49 1.35 -2.01 -21.54
CA GLN A 49 1.36 -2.54 -22.89
C GLN A 49 0.01 -2.36 -23.60
N GLY A 50 0.04 -1.69 -24.76
CA GLY A 50 -1.15 -1.44 -25.58
C GLY A 50 -2.08 -0.33 -25.08
N LEU A 51 -1.67 0.43 -24.05
CA LEU A 51 -2.47 1.53 -23.52
C LEU A 51 -2.23 2.86 -24.24
N ASP A 52 -1.10 3.06 -24.92
CA ASP A 52 -0.87 4.18 -25.84
C ASP A 52 -1.71 3.95 -27.12
N THR A 53 -2.95 4.40 -27.07
CA THR A 53 -3.94 4.11 -28.13
C THR A 53 -3.81 5.05 -29.32
N ASN A 54 -3.25 6.23 -29.10
CA ASN A 54 -3.04 7.24 -30.14
C ASN A 54 -1.63 7.16 -30.77
N GLY A 55 -0.69 6.40 -30.16
CA GLY A 55 0.67 6.16 -30.64
C GLY A 55 1.60 7.38 -30.49
N ASP A 56 1.31 8.28 -29.56
CA ASP A 56 2.12 9.50 -29.35
C ASP A 56 3.30 9.32 -28.36
N GLY A 57 3.39 8.13 -27.74
CA GLY A 57 4.44 7.79 -26.76
C GLY A 57 4.21 8.38 -25.36
N VAL A 58 3.02 8.94 -25.11
CA VAL A 58 2.62 9.50 -23.80
C VAL A 58 1.38 8.76 -23.31
N PHE A 59 1.38 8.35 -22.05
CA PHE A 59 0.20 7.74 -21.43
C PHE A 59 -0.65 8.83 -20.77
N SER A 60 -1.74 9.21 -21.43
CA SER A 60 -2.71 10.17 -20.88
C SER A 60 -3.54 9.55 -19.75
N LYS A 61 -4.18 10.40 -18.92
CA LYS A 61 -5.08 9.92 -17.86
C LYS A 61 -6.27 9.13 -18.43
N GLU A 62 -6.76 9.54 -19.57
CA GLU A 62 -7.89 8.92 -20.29
C GLU A 62 -7.50 7.49 -20.73
N GLU A 63 -6.30 7.29 -21.25
CA GLU A 63 -5.77 5.99 -21.65
C GLU A 63 -5.49 5.07 -20.46
N LEU A 64 -5.05 5.64 -19.33
CA LEU A 64 -4.76 4.89 -18.11
C LEU A 64 -6.01 4.60 -17.25
N GLN A 65 -7.11 5.34 -17.44
CA GLN A 65 -8.30 5.22 -16.58
C GLN A 65 -8.93 3.82 -16.56
N PRO A 66 -9.02 3.07 -17.68
CA PRO A 66 -9.52 1.69 -17.65
C PRO A 66 -8.65 0.78 -16.77
N LEU A 67 -7.34 0.92 -16.83
CA LEU A 67 -6.41 0.17 -15.98
C LEU A 67 -6.55 0.58 -14.49
N ALA A 68 -6.68 1.88 -14.21
CA ALA A 68 -6.92 2.36 -12.84
C ALA A 68 -8.18 1.72 -12.24
N LYS A 69 -9.25 1.66 -13.02
CA LYS A 69 -10.50 1.04 -12.60
C LYS A 69 -10.34 -0.45 -12.30
N VAL A 70 -9.69 -1.19 -13.18
CA VAL A 70 -9.45 -2.64 -13.00
C VAL A 70 -8.62 -2.89 -11.73
N ASN A 71 -7.56 -2.11 -11.52
CA ASN A 71 -6.74 -2.23 -10.31
C ASN A 71 -7.58 -2.00 -9.05
N VAL A 72 -8.31 -0.88 -8.98
CA VAL A 72 -9.09 -0.52 -7.79
C VAL A 72 -10.22 -1.51 -7.52
N ASP A 73 -10.92 -1.99 -8.55
CA ASP A 73 -11.97 -3.01 -8.39
C ASP A 73 -11.39 -4.33 -7.82
N SER A 74 -10.18 -4.72 -8.25
CA SER A 74 -9.50 -5.93 -7.78
C SER A 74 -9.00 -5.82 -6.35
N LEU A 75 -8.65 -4.62 -5.86
CA LEU A 75 -8.17 -4.41 -4.50
C LEU A 75 -9.20 -4.77 -3.42
N LYS A 76 -10.49 -4.72 -3.77
CA LYS A 76 -11.58 -5.02 -2.83
C LYS A 76 -11.47 -6.43 -2.23
N ASP A 77 -11.03 -7.40 -3.02
CA ASP A 77 -10.92 -8.80 -2.60
C ASP A 77 -9.74 -9.04 -1.64
N PHE A 78 -8.91 -8.01 -1.44
CA PHE A 78 -7.69 -8.03 -0.61
C PHE A 78 -7.70 -6.94 0.48
N ASP A 79 -8.87 -6.49 0.93
CA ASP A 79 -9.02 -5.40 1.90
C ASP A 79 -8.20 -4.15 1.52
N TYR A 80 -8.09 -3.90 0.21
CA TYR A 80 -7.31 -2.80 -0.37
C TYR A 80 -5.83 -2.80 0.06
N PHE A 81 -5.30 -3.93 0.52
CA PHE A 81 -3.97 -4.07 1.14
C PHE A 81 -3.69 -3.01 2.22
N THR A 82 -4.74 -2.50 2.84
CA THR A 82 -4.68 -1.41 3.81
C THR A 82 -5.45 -1.82 5.06
N TYR A 83 -4.75 -1.88 6.18
CA TYR A 83 -5.28 -2.32 7.46
C TYR A 83 -5.18 -1.18 8.46
N VAL A 84 -6.27 -0.85 9.13
CA VAL A 84 -6.35 0.27 10.08
C VAL A 84 -6.72 -0.25 11.46
N HIS A 85 -5.93 0.11 12.46
CA HIS A 85 -6.07 -0.36 13.84
C HIS A 85 -6.05 0.79 14.83
N LEU A 86 -6.54 0.56 16.06
CA LEU A 86 -6.50 1.53 17.16
C LEU A 86 -5.61 1.01 18.29
N GLY A 87 -4.50 1.69 18.57
CA GLY A 87 -3.53 1.29 19.59
C GLY A 87 -2.93 -0.08 19.25
N ASP A 88 -2.81 -0.95 20.25
CA ASP A 88 -2.21 -2.29 20.09
C ASP A 88 -3.23 -3.38 19.67
N ASP A 89 -4.41 -2.99 19.18
CA ASP A 89 -5.44 -3.92 18.73
C ASP A 89 -5.23 -4.24 17.24
N ASP A 90 -4.30 -5.14 16.96
CA ASP A 90 -3.96 -5.63 15.62
C ASP A 90 -4.86 -6.77 15.12
N GLU A 91 -5.76 -7.28 15.96
CA GLU A 91 -6.72 -8.34 15.58
C GLU A 91 -7.94 -7.79 14.81
N HIS A 92 -8.27 -6.49 14.99
CA HIS A 92 -9.48 -5.89 14.42
C HIS A 92 -9.14 -4.80 13.41
N ASN A 93 -9.18 -5.16 12.12
CA ASN A 93 -9.11 -4.19 11.05
C ASN A 93 -10.39 -3.35 10.99
N LEU A 94 -10.24 -2.03 11.03
CA LEU A 94 -11.38 -1.12 10.95
C LEU A 94 -11.89 -1.03 9.50
N PRO A 95 -13.22 -1.01 9.29
CA PRO A 95 -13.79 -1.07 7.96
C PRO A 95 -13.53 0.20 7.15
N LEU A 96 -13.15 -0.02 5.90
CA LEU A 96 -12.94 1.00 4.88
C LEU A 96 -14.11 0.98 3.87
N LYS A 97 -14.44 2.14 3.34
CA LYS A 97 -15.38 2.26 2.22
C LYS A 97 -14.67 1.97 0.90
N PRO A 98 -15.43 1.68 -0.16
CA PRO A 98 -14.86 1.55 -1.49
C PRO A 98 -14.01 2.76 -1.87
N PRO A 99 -12.91 2.54 -2.62
CA PRO A 99 -12.02 3.61 -3.06
C PRO A 99 -12.74 4.63 -3.92
N GLU A 100 -12.38 5.88 -3.72
CA GLU A 100 -12.84 7.02 -4.52
C GLU A 100 -11.65 7.86 -5.00
N ASP A 101 -11.87 8.78 -5.93
CA ASP A 101 -10.85 9.68 -6.49
C ASP A 101 -9.61 8.91 -6.96
N TYR A 102 -9.81 7.88 -7.78
CA TYR A 102 -8.70 7.05 -8.25
C TYR A 102 -8.30 7.36 -9.69
N TRP A 103 -6.99 7.32 -9.92
CA TRP A 103 -6.38 7.45 -11.26
C TRP A 103 -5.00 6.82 -11.28
N LEU A 104 -4.46 6.64 -12.47
CA LEU A 104 -3.05 6.31 -12.70
C LEU A 104 -2.35 7.49 -13.36
N ASP A 105 -1.10 7.69 -12.99
CA ASP A 105 -0.18 8.50 -13.78
C ASP A 105 1.08 7.71 -14.16
N TYR A 106 1.77 8.19 -15.18
CA TYR A 106 3.00 7.62 -15.65
C TYR A 106 4.06 8.70 -15.74
N ASP A 107 5.05 8.62 -14.88
CA ASP A 107 6.19 9.55 -14.84
C ASP A 107 7.50 8.77 -14.71
N LYS A 108 8.52 9.18 -15.47
CA LYS A 108 9.88 8.59 -15.43
C LYS A 108 9.89 7.07 -15.56
N ASN A 109 9.08 6.53 -16.44
CA ASN A 109 8.90 5.09 -16.68
C ASN A 109 8.33 4.31 -15.48
N LEU A 110 7.67 4.98 -14.57
CA LEU A 110 6.98 4.36 -13.43
C LEU A 110 5.51 4.70 -13.44
N LEU A 111 4.69 3.70 -13.17
CA LEU A 111 3.25 3.83 -13.02
C LEU A 111 2.93 4.07 -11.55
N THR A 112 2.08 5.05 -11.26
CA THR A 112 1.63 5.34 -9.89
C THR A 112 0.11 5.28 -9.83
N LEU A 113 -0.43 4.42 -8.96
CA LEU A 113 -1.86 4.36 -8.66
C LEU A 113 -2.17 5.28 -7.48
N HIS A 114 -3.07 6.22 -7.73
CA HIS A 114 -3.63 7.12 -6.72
C HIS A 114 -5.06 6.70 -6.41
N PHE A 115 -5.43 6.67 -5.14
CA PHE A 115 -6.80 6.43 -4.71
C PHE A 115 -7.00 6.87 -3.27
N THR A 116 -8.24 7.15 -2.90
CA THR A 116 -8.64 7.51 -1.54
C THR A 116 -9.51 6.41 -0.96
N LEU A 117 -9.18 5.96 0.25
CA LEU A 117 -9.95 5.03 1.06
C LEU A 117 -10.63 5.80 2.21
N PRO A 118 -11.93 6.11 2.11
CA PRO A 118 -12.64 6.69 3.23
C PRO A 118 -12.83 5.66 4.36
N LEU A 119 -12.69 6.11 5.60
CA LEU A 119 -13.06 5.31 6.77
C LEU A 119 -14.60 5.24 6.89
N GLU A 120 -15.13 4.11 7.32
CA GLU A 120 -16.55 3.99 7.66
C GLU A 120 -16.94 4.94 8.80
N THR A 121 -16.07 5.02 9.81
CA THR A 121 -16.25 5.89 10.98
C THR A 121 -14.99 6.73 11.18
N PRO A 122 -15.11 8.07 11.26
CA PRO A 122 -13.97 8.94 11.55
C PRO A 122 -13.32 8.63 12.90
N LEU A 123 -11.98 8.61 12.94
CA LEU A 123 -11.18 8.23 14.10
C LEU A 123 -10.59 9.46 14.80
N ASP A 124 -10.55 9.40 16.12
CA ASP A 124 -9.97 10.45 16.95
C ASP A 124 -8.57 10.03 17.46
N PRO A 125 -7.48 10.53 16.86
CA PRO A 125 -6.13 10.14 17.20
C PRO A 125 -5.62 10.77 18.51
N THR A 126 -6.45 11.56 19.22
CA THR A 126 -6.14 12.06 20.57
C THR A 126 -6.47 11.03 21.64
N GLN A 127 -7.42 10.13 21.38
CA GLN A 127 -7.86 9.11 22.35
C GLN A 127 -6.98 7.85 22.28
N LYS A 128 -6.73 7.38 21.06
CA LYS A 128 -5.82 6.27 20.78
C LYS A 128 -5.04 6.58 19.52
N GLU A 129 -3.80 6.13 19.46
CA GLU A 129 -3.05 6.19 18.20
C GLU A 129 -3.73 5.37 17.13
N VAL A 130 -3.69 5.87 15.91
CA VAL A 130 -4.21 5.18 14.73
C VAL A 130 -3.03 4.59 13.99
N GLN A 131 -3.08 3.29 13.73
CA GLN A 131 -2.07 2.56 12.99
C GLN A 131 -2.61 2.21 11.60
N VAL A 132 -1.77 2.38 10.59
CA VAL A 132 -2.11 2.06 9.20
C VAL A 132 -0.99 1.20 8.64
N ASP A 133 -1.31 -0.05 8.34
CA ASP A 133 -0.44 -0.99 7.67
C ASP A 133 -0.77 -1.08 6.19
N VAL A 134 0.27 -1.21 5.36
CA VAL A 134 0.08 -1.48 3.93
C VAL A 134 0.91 -2.71 3.56
N TYR A 135 0.23 -3.82 3.31
CA TYR A 135 0.89 -5.07 2.94
C TYR A 135 -0.05 -6.01 2.17
N ASP A 136 0.55 -6.92 1.41
CA ASP A 136 -0.14 -8.05 0.79
C ASP A 136 0.02 -9.29 1.67
N PRO A 137 -1.08 -9.89 2.18
CA PRO A 137 -1.02 -11.09 3.01
C PRO A 137 -0.29 -12.26 2.36
N SER A 138 -0.34 -12.37 1.03
CA SER A 138 0.35 -13.42 0.26
C SER A 138 1.82 -13.12 -0.05
N PHE A 139 2.26 -11.87 0.19
CA PHE A 139 3.58 -11.37 -0.18
C PHE A 139 3.90 -11.46 -1.68
N PHE A 140 2.88 -11.47 -2.52
CA PHE A 140 3.06 -11.35 -3.97
C PHE A 140 3.52 -9.93 -4.36
N VAL A 141 2.96 -8.93 -3.68
CA VAL A 141 3.38 -7.53 -3.74
C VAL A 141 4.15 -7.15 -2.47
N ALA A 142 5.39 -6.70 -2.61
CA ALA A 142 6.12 -6.08 -1.51
C ALA A 142 5.83 -4.59 -1.46
N PHE A 143 5.15 -4.15 -0.43
CA PHE A 143 4.92 -2.74 -0.16
C PHE A 143 6.00 -2.20 0.77
N GLY A 144 6.46 -0.97 0.48
CA GLY A 144 7.39 -0.26 1.36
C GLY A 144 7.13 1.24 1.31
N PHE A 145 7.11 1.90 2.46
CA PHE A 145 6.97 3.35 2.49
C PHE A 145 8.18 4.04 1.86
N ALA A 146 7.94 5.12 1.15
CA ALA A 146 8.98 5.95 0.56
C ALA A 146 9.95 6.45 1.64
N LYS A 147 11.25 6.56 1.29
CA LYS A 147 12.27 7.07 2.23
C LYS A 147 12.03 8.53 2.58
N ASP A 148 11.55 9.30 1.61
CA ASP A 148 11.31 10.74 1.75
C ASP A 148 9.81 11.02 1.77
N ASN A 149 9.34 11.70 2.81
CA ASN A 149 7.95 12.10 2.98
C ASN A 149 6.94 10.95 2.78
N PRO A 150 7.10 9.83 3.52
CA PRO A 150 6.22 8.66 3.37
C PRO A 150 4.78 8.95 3.75
N ILE A 151 4.60 9.77 4.80
CA ILE A 151 3.29 10.13 5.34
C ILE A 151 3.15 11.64 5.39
N LYS A 152 2.00 12.13 4.96
CA LYS A 152 1.60 13.53 5.10
C LYS A 152 0.26 13.60 5.85
N LEU A 153 0.13 14.56 6.75
CA LEU A 153 -1.15 14.90 7.37
C LEU A 153 -1.84 15.95 6.50
N ALA A 154 -3.01 15.62 5.95
CA ALA A 154 -3.76 16.46 5.03
C ALA A 154 -5.08 16.92 5.66
N GLY A 155 -5.70 17.97 5.13
CA GLY A 155 -6.93 18.55 5.67
C GLY A 155 -6.68 19.41 6.89
N THR A 156 -7.40 19.16 7.99
CA THR A 156 -7.33 19.95 9.22
C THR A 156 -6.88 19.09 10.41
N PRO A 157 -5.59 18.68 10.48
CA PRO A 157 -5.11 17.94 11.64
C PRO A 157 -5.21 18.79 12.92
N GLY A 158 -5.46 18.13 14.05
CA GLY A 158 -5.47 18.77 15.35
C GLY A 158 -4.08 19.21 15.80
N ASN A 159 -4.00 19.85 16.96
CA ASN A 159 -2.73 20.30 17.55
C ASN A 159 -1.83 19.10 17.90
N GLY A 160 -0.52 19.26 17.65
CA GLY A 160 0.48 18.27 18.03
C GLY A 160 0.30 16.91 17.35
N CYS A 161 -0.37 16.86 16.19
CA CYS A 161 -0.44 15.63 15.40
C CYS A 161 0.90 15.32 14.74
N GLU A 162 1.34 14.09 14.88
CA GLU A 162 2.54 13.57 14.23
C GLU A 162 2.27 12.21 13.61
N ALA A 163 3.06 11.84 12.60
CA ALA A 163 3.08 10.52 12.01
C ALA A 163 4.50 9.97 12.02
N LYS A 164 4.64 8.68 12.35
CA LYS A 164 5.92 7.96 12.37
C LYS A 164 5.77 6.63 11.65
N ILE A 165 6.84 6.16 11.02
CA ILE A 165 6.89 4.81 10.46
C ILE A 165 7.60 3.89 11.45
N LYS A 166 6.92 2.80 11.83
CA LYS A 166 7.48 1.65 12.52
C LYS A 166 7.91 0.64 11.47
N LEU A 167 9.16 0.22 11.50
CA LEU A 167 9.70 -0.80 10.61
C LEU A 167 9.39 -2.21 11.16
N PRO A 168 9.26 -3.22 10.29
CA PRO A 168 9.15 -4.61 10.70
C PRO A 168 10.42 -5.09 11.40
N ASP A 169 10.33 -6.24 12.07
CA ASP A 169 11.48 -6.87 12.70
C ASP A 169 12.55 -7.22 11.63
N PRO A 170 13.81 -6.83 11.81
CA PRO A 170 14.90 -7.16 10.88
C PRO A 170 15.08 -8.65 10.62
N GLU A 171 14.79 -9.51 11.60
CA GLU A 171 14.91 -10.97 11.45
C GLU A 171 13.96 -11.53 10.38
N SER A 172 12.76 -10.95 10.26
CA SER A 172 11.77 -11.35 9.25
C SER A 172 12.31 -11.25 7.82
N ALA A 173 13.14 -10.26 7.53
CA ALA A 173 13.65 -10.01 6.17
C ALA A 173 14.75 -11.05 5.73
N GLU A 174 15.45 -11.70 6.68
CA GLU A 174 16.44 -12.71 6.36
C GLU A 174 15.81 -14.08 6.10
N ASP A 175 14.72 -14.40 6.80
CA ASP A 175 14.01 -15.67 6.67
C ASP A 175 13.40 -15.86 5.28
N VAL A 176 12.90 -14.80 4.65
CA VAL A 176 12.31 -14.85 3.31
C VAL A 176 13.28 -15.33 2.23
N LYS A 177 14.54 -14.93 2.31
CA LYS A 177 15.54 -15.32 1.30
C LYS A 177 15.79 -16.82 1.25
N ALA A 178 15.44 -17.54 2.31
CA ALA A 178 15.60 -18.98 2.42
C ALA A 178 14.34 -19.75 1.94
N LEU A 179 13.21 -19.08 1.71
CA LEU A 179 11.95 -19.72 1.36
C LEU A 179 11.91 -20.09 -0.13
N SER A 180 11.28 -21.23 -0.41
CA SER A 180 11.15 -21.73 -1.78
C SER A 180 9.86 -21.23 -2.46
N GLU A 181 9.86 -21.22 -3.79
CA GLU A 181 8.66 -20.95 -4.60
C GLU A 181 7.48 -21.87 -4.21
N ALA A 182 7.79 -23.15 -3.89
CA ALA A 182 6.80 -24.11 -3.43
C ALA A 182 6.14 -23.71 -2.10
N PHE A 183 6.85 -23.00 -1.23
CA PHE A 183 6.28 -22.44 -0.01
C PHE A 183 5.25 -21.35 -0.35
N PHE A 184 5.64 -20.38 -1.18
CA PHE A 184 4.76 -19.26 -1.55
C PHE A 184 3.51 -19.73 -2.31
N SER A 185 3.64 -20.73 -3.19
CA SER A 185 2.49 -21.31 -3.91
C SER A 185 1.45 -21.98 -3.01
N GLN A 186 1.80 -22.29 -1.76
CA GLN A 186 0.88 -22.85 -0.77
C GLN A 186 0.19 -21.78 0.09
N LEU A 187 0.66 -20.52 0.01
CA LEU A 187 0.01 -19.41 0.69
C LEU A 187 -1.34 -19.14 0.01
N GLY A 188 -2.42 -19.46 0.71
CA GLY A 188 -3.78 -19.17 0.23
C GLY A 188 -4.19 -17.72 0.52
N PRO A 189 -5.37 -17.31 0.04
CA PRO A 189 -5.92 -15.96 0.28
C PRO A 189 -6.15 -15.65 1.78
N ASN A 190 -6.17 -16.66 2.62
CA ASN A 190 -6.26 -16.50 4.09
C ASN A 190 -4.89 -16.56 4.78
N SER A 191 -3.80 -16.58 4.02
CA SER A 191 -2.47 -16.44 4.56
C SER A 191 -2.27 -15.02 5.08
N ASN A 192 -1.59 -14.86 6.20
CA ASN A 192 -1.15 -13.56 6.70
C ASN A 192 0.38 -13.45 6.73
N PHE A 193 1.05 -14.17 5.83
CA PHE A 193 2.51 -14.22 5.79
C PHE A 193 3.14 -12.85 5.56
N GLY A 194 2.52 -12.01 4.73
CA GLY A 194 3.02 -10.68 4.39
C GLY A 194 3.01 -9.68 5.55
N SER A 195 2.19 -9.88 6.58
CA SER A 195 2.08 -8.94 7.71
C SER A 195 3.40 -8.74 8.48
N GLN A 196 4.22 -9.77 8.57
CA GLN A 196 5.53 -9.71 9.24
C GLN A 196 6.53 -8.74 8.56
N PHE A 197 6.25 -8.33 7.32
CA PHE A 197 7.07 -7.37 6.56
C PHE A 197 6.41 -6.00 6.50
N ALA A 198 5.22 -5.86 7.08
CA ALA A 198 4.48 -4.61 7.06
C ALA A 198 5.26 -3.49 7.75
N GLN A 199 5.27 -2.34 7.12
CA GLN A 199 5.67 -1.10 7.73
C GLN A 199 4.42 -0.39 8.19
N THR A 200 4.37 0.03 9.46
CA THR A 200 3.20 0.65 10.07
C THR A 200 3.36 2.17 10.13
N ALA A 201 2.40 2.91 9.60
CA ALA A 201 2.29 4.33 9.89
C ALA A 201 1.52 4.52 11.19
N ILE A 202 2.12 5.15 12.19
CA ILE A 202 1.51 5.43 13.50
C ILE A 202 1.20 6.91 13.56
N ILE A 203 -0.07 7.25 13.77
CA ILE A 203 -0.59 8.61 13.84
C ILE A 203 -1.10 8.88 15.26
N LYS A 204 -0.61 9.96 15.86
CA LYS A 204 -1.00 10.39 17.20
C LYS A 204 -1.13 11.90 17.24
N CYS A 205 -2.11 12.40 18.00
CA CYS A 205 -2.27 13.82 18.27
C CYS A 205 -2.22 14.08 19.78
N ALA A 206 -1.85 15.31 20.17
CA ALA A 206 -1.86 15.69 21.57
C ALA A 206 -3.31 15.76 22.10
N THR A 207 -3.53 15.29 23.33
CA THR A 207 -4.78 15.54 24.06
C THR A 207 -4.84 17.02 24.44
N HIS A 208 -6.02 17.63 24.29
CA HIS A 208 -6.26 19.02 24.71
C HIS A 208 -6.28 19.18 26.23
#